data_4bb12263979201bf41b4c7128cccf10a
#
_entry.id   4bb12263979201bf41b4c7128cccf10a
#
_cell.length_a   1.000
_cell.length_b   1.000
_cell.length_c   1.000
_cell.angle_alpha   90.00
_cell.angle_beta   90.00
_cell.angle_gamma   90.00
#
_symmetry.space_group_name_H-M   'P 1'
#
loop_
_entity.id
_entity.type
_entity.pdbx_description
1 polymer ?
#
loop_
_entity_poly.entity_id
_entity_poly.type
_entity_poly.pdbx_seq_one_letter_code
_entity_poly.pdbx_strand_id
1 'polypeptide(L)'
;TYEISGMKVGGMPGLAPTVMVGSMFYNGHTVVKNATKGLFNKIEAEKQLRKAEESSDMTGLPTMVDLIAENSQAAANYLDFMVDITELPLLLDIVSESAQIESLDYIYEQGMMDRIIFNSLNPHSKETIYKKLKEVQCNNAILLLHSTKYILSSNKDALLQEMIPKAQEAGISNILVDTVVIDIPTL
;
A
#
# COMPACT_ATOMS: atom_id res chain seq x y z
N THR A 1 5.45 16.75 -2.63
CA THR A 1 4.64 16.34 -1.46
C THR A 1 3.25 16.03 -1.92
N TYR A 2 2.70 14.92 -1.50
CA TYR A 2 1.32 14.53 -1.71
C TYR A 2 0.54 14.63 -0.41
N GLU A 3 -0.78 14.70 -0.51
CA GLU A 3 -1.69 14.55 0.63
C GLU A 3 -2.56 13.32 0.39
N ILE A 4 -2.50 12.35 1.31
CA ILE A 4 -3.25 11.09 1.24
C ILE A 4 -4.04 10.97 2.55
N SER A 5 -5.36 11.03 2.46
CA SER A 5 -6.24 11.00 3.65
C SER A 5 -5.80 11.97 4.77
N GLY A 6 -5.48 13.22 4.39
CA GLY A 6 -5.02 14.25 5.33
C GLY A 6 -3.55 14.15 5.77
N MET A 7 -2.84 13.10 5.37
CA MET A 7 -1.44 12.88 5.71
C MET A 7 -0.52 13.40 4.61
N LYS A 8 0.46 14.23 4.97
CA LYS A 8 1.50 14.70 4.04
C LYS A 8 2.58 13.64 3.86
N VAL A 9 2.85 13.28 2.60
CA VAL A 9 3.83 12.25 2.22
C VAL A 9 4.83 12.81 1.22
N GLY A 10 6.10 12.51 1.40
CA GLY A 10 7.18 12.91 0.50
C GLY A 10 7.63 14.35 0.68
N GLY A 11 8.33 14.88 -0.32
CA GLY A 11 8.96 16.19 -0.29
C GLY A 11 10.47 16.10 -0.09
N MET A 12 11.13 17.26 0.03
CA MET A 12 12.55 17.32 0.33
C MET A 12 12.81 16.81 1.76
N PRO A 13 13.92 16.10 2.00
CA PRO A 13 14.30 15.68 3.35
C PRO A 13 14.25 16.85 4.35
N GLY A 14 13.58 16.64 5.47
CA GLY A 14 13.40 17.64 6.53
C GLY A 14 12.20 18.59 6.37
N LEU A 15 11.44 18.54 5.26
CA LEU A 15 10.22 19.34 5.10
C LEU A 15 8.99 18.70 5.75
N ALA A 16 8.93 17.39 5.79
CA ALA A 16 7.89 16.64 6.46
C ALA A 16 8.51 15.48 7.26
N PRO A 17 7.87 15.02 8.34
CA PRO A 17 8.33 13.85 9.07
C PRO A 17 8.27 12.61 8.18
N THR A 18 9.14 11.63 8.48
CA THR A 18 9.10 10.32 7.84
C THR A 18 7.81 9.61 8.22
N VAL A 19 7.08 9.12 7.21
CA VAL A 19 5.89 8.29 7.44
C VAL A 19 6.34 6.86 7.71
N MET A 20 5.86 6.30 8.81
CA MET A 20 6.11 4.91 9.19
C MET A 20 5.03 4.02 8.58
N VAL A 21 5.43 2.84 8.09
CA VAL A 21 4.48 1.86 7.54
C VAL A 21 4.63 0.55 8.29
N GLY A 22 3.55 0.08 8.90
CA GLY A 22 3.50 -1.19 9.60
C GLY A 22 2.70 -2.24 8.83
N SER A 23 3.31 -3.39 8.52
CA SER A 23 2.62 -4.48 7.82
C SER A 23 1.76 -5.31 8.77
N MET A 24 0.51 -5.58 8.36
CA MET A 24 -0.44 -6.40 9.10
C MET A 24 -1.07 -7.49 8.22
N PHE A 25 -1.54 -8.53 8.86
CA PHE A 25 -2.33 -9.63 8.29
C PHE A 25 -1.60 -10.59 7.34
N TYR A 26 -0.28 -10.44 7.18
CA TYR A 26 0.51 -11.41 6.42
C TYR A 26 0.50 -12.80 7.07
N ASN A 27 0.74 -13.83 6.27
CA ASN A 27 0.81 -15.20 6.77
C ASN A 27 1.96 -15.35 7.79
N GLY A 28 1.61 -15.76 9.01
CA GLY A 28 2.53 -15.81 10.16
C GLY A 28 2.52 -14.56 11.05
N HIS A 29 1.78 -13.50 10.69
CA HIS A 29 1.57 -12.36 11.59
C HIS A 29 0.82 -12.83 12.86
N THR A 30 1.22 -12.32 14.03
CA THR A 30 0.75 -12.79 15.36
C THR A 30 -0.76 -12.72 15.55
N VAL A 31 -1.45 -11.82 14.86
CA VAL A 31 -2.91 -11.70 14.94
C VAL A 31 -3.63 -12.68 14.00
N VAL A 32 -2.96 -13.21 12.97
CA VAL A 32 -3.58 -14.06 11.95
C VAL A 32 -3.72 -15.49 12.45
N LYS A 33 -4.94 -16.03 12.33
CA LYS A 33 -5.26 -17.43 12.63
C LYS A 33 -5.30 -18.29 11.38
N ASN A 34 -5.78 -17.74 10.27
CA ASN A 34 -5.83 -18.38 8.97
C ASN A 34 -5.83 -17.30 7.87
N ALA A 35 -4.69 -17.12 7.20
CA ALA A 35 -4.50 -16.06 6.21
C ALA A 35 -5.42 -16.24 4.98
N THR A 36 -5.58 -17.48 4.49
CA THR A 36 -6.41 -17.77 3.31
C THR A 36 -7.91 -17.50 3.57
N LYS A 37 -8.37 -17.70 4.80
CA LYS A 37 -9.77 -17.42 5.19
C LYS A 37 -9.97 -16.01 5.73
N GLY A 38 -8.92 -15.22 5.88
CA GLY A 38 -8.99 -13.91 6.51
C GLY A 38 -9.43 -13.96 7.98
N LEU A 39 -9.08 -15.03 8.71
CA LEU A 39 -9.43 -15.19 10.12
C LEU A 39 -8.30 -14.69 11.01
N PHE A 40 -8.62 -13.82 11.94
CA PHE A 40 -7.65 -13.18 12.82
C PHE A 40 -8.22 -12.86 14.21
N ASN A 41 -7.37 -12.46 15.12
CA ASN A 41 -7.76 -12.00 16.46
C ASN A 41 -8.04 -10.49 16.42
N LYS A 42 -9.30 -10.09 16.36
CA LYS A 42 -9.71 -8.68 16.27
C LYS A 42 -9.24 -7.84 17.46
N ILE A 43 -9.31 -8.37 18.69
CA ILE A 43 -8.90 -7.66 19.91
C ILE A 43 -7.40 -7.33 19.87
N GLU A 44 -6.59 -8.31 19.50
CA GLU A 44 -5.13 -8.10 19.45
C GLU A 44 -4.74 -7.22 18.25
N ALA A 45 -5.46 -7.31 17.13
CA ALA A 45 -5.26 -6.44 15.99
C ALA A 45 -5.58 -4.98 16.33
N GLU A 46 -6.72 -4.73 16.99
CA GLU A 46 -7.07 -3.38 17.46
C GLU A 46 -6.03 -2.82 18.43
N LYS A 47 -5.57 -3.62 19.39
CA LYS A 47 -4.54 -3.21 20.34
C LYS A 47 -3.25 -2.80 19.64
N GLN A 48 -2.83 -3.53 18.60
CA GLN A 48 -1.63 -3.18 17.81
C GLN A 48 -1.83 -1.87 17.04
N LEU A 49 -3.01 -1.66 16.44
CA LEU A 49 -3.34 -0.41 15.75
C LEU A 49 -3.34 0.77 16.69
N ARG A 50 -4.01 0.67 17.85
CA ARG A 50 -4.03 1.73 18.85
C ARG A 50 -2.63 2.09 19.33
N LYS A 51 -1.78 1.08 19.54
CA LYS A 51 -0.37 1.31 19.92
C LYS A 51 0.41 2.03 18.80
N ALA A 52 0.14 1.73 17.54
CA ALA A 52 0.77 2.43 16.42
C ALA A 52 0.32 3.90 16.33
N GLU A 53 -0.98 4.18 16.53
CA GLU A 53 -1.54 5.53 16.59
C GLU A 53 -0.96 6.32 17.78
N GLU A 54 -0.93 5.74 18.99
CA GLU A 54 -0.32 6.35 20.17
C GLU A 54 1.18 6.66 19.96
N SER A 55 1.90 5.73 19.31
CA SER A 55 3.33 5.95 19.00
C SER A 55 3.52 7.07 17.99
N SER A 56 2.63 7.18 17.00
CA SER A 56 2.61 8.27 16.03
C SER A 56 2.40 9.62 16.73
N ASP A 57 1.43 9.70 17.62
CA ASP A 57 1.13 10.93 18.38
C ASP A 57 2.30 11.33 19.29
N MET A 58 2.92 10.37 19.96
CA MET A 58 4.05 10.62 20.87
C MET A 58 5.31 11.07 20.13
N THR A 59 5.57 10.56 18.95
CA THR A 59 6.82 10.81 18.19
C THR A 59 6.68 11.91 17.16
N GLY A 60 5.45 12.23 16.74
CA GLY A 60 5.18 13.11 15.61
C GLY A 60 5.51 12.45 14.24
N LEU A 61 5.73 11.14 14.21
CA LEU A 61 5.95 10.37 12.98
C LEU A 61 4.62 9.79 12.50
N PRO A 62 4.03 10.29 11.40
CA PRO A 62 2.80 9.75 10.87
C PRO A 62 2.91 8.26 10.55
N THR A 63 1.82 7.52 10.68
CA THR A 63 1.82 6.08 10.42
C THR A 63 0.74 5.69 9.42
N MET A 64 1.03 4.66 8.62
CA MET A 64 0.13 3.98 7.67
C MET A 64 0.16 2.49 7.95
N VAL A 65 -0.82 1.77 7.44
CA VAL A 65 -0.87 0.30 7.55
C VAL A 65 -0.74 -0.33 6.17
N ASP A 66 0.21 -1.23 6.03
CA ASP A 66 0.33 -2.10 4.88
C ASP A 66 -0.51 -3.37 5.12
N LEU A 67 -1.68 -3.42 4.49
CA LEU A 67 -2.64 -4.50 4.61
C LEU A 67 -2.30 -5.58 3.61
N ILE A 68 -1.77 -6.71 4.11
CA ILE A 68 -1.36 -7.84 3.29
C ILE A 68 -2.45 -8.91 3.31
N ALA A 69 -2.92 -9.33 2.13
CA ALA A 69 -3.94 -10.38 2.00
C ALA A 69 -3.61 -11.40 0.91
N GLU A 70 -3.89 -12.69 1.18
CA GLU A 70 -3.64 -13.77 0.22
C GLU A 70 -4.68 -13.83 -0.91
N ASN A 71 -5.89 -13.31 -0.68
CA ASN A 71 -6.98 -13.29 -1.64
C ASN A 71 -8.01 -12.19 -1.31
N SER A 72 -8.97 -11.97 -2.20
CA SER A 72 -10.00 -10.93 -2.09
C SER A 72 -10.92 -11.11 -0.88
N GLN A 73 -11.30 -12.36 -0.53
CA GLN A 73 -12.12 -12.63 0.63
C GLN A 73 -11.41 -12.26 1.94
N ALA A 74 -10.13 -12.60 2.05
CA ALA A 74 -9.33 -12.21 3.20
C ALA A 74 -9.16 -10.68 3.26
N ALA A 75 -8.91 -10.03 2.12
CA ALA A 75 -8.82 -8.58 2.02
C ALA A 75 -10.10 -7.90 2.49
N ALA A 76 -11.28 -8.36 2.04
CA ALA A 76 -12.56 -7.81 2.48
C ALA A 76 -12.74 -7.92 4.01
N ASN A 77 -12.45 -9.09 4.60
CA ASN A 77 -12.56 -9.28 6.05
C ASN A 77 -11.63 -8.35 6.85
N TYR A 78 -10.44 -8.08 6.33
CA TYR A 78 -9.47 -7.16 6.96
C TYR A 78 -9.89 -5.70 6.77
N LEU A 79 -10.34 -5.33 5.57
CA LEU A 79 -10.82 -3.98 5.24
C LEU A 79 -12.03 -3.58 6.10
N ASP A 80 -13.04 -4.47 6.24
CA ASP A 80 -14.19 -4.24 7.12
C ASP A 80 -13.76 -3.90 8.55
N PHE A 81 -12.81 -4.67 9.07
CA PHE A 81 -12.29 -4.42 10.40
C PHE A 81 -11.54 -3.08 10.47
N MET A 82 -10.70 -2.77 9.46
CA MET A 82 -9.91 -1.53 9.46
C MET A 82 -10.77 -0.28 9.37
N VAL A 83 -11.88 -0.33 8.62
CA VAL A 83 -12.81 0.80 8.51
C VAL A 83 -13.46 1.13 9.85
N ASP A 84 -13.81 0.11 10.62
CA ASP A 84 -14.45 0.29 11.93
C ASP A 84 -13.49 0.83 13.01
N ILE A 85 -12.18 0.59 12.86
CA ILE A 85 -11.22 0.79 13.95
C ILE A 85 -10.32 2.01 13.73
N THR A 86 -9.96 2.36 12.49
CA THR A 86 -8.97 3.41 12.23
C THR A 86 -9.22 4.18 10.94
N GLU A 87 -8.81 5.45 10.93
CA GLU A 87 -8.80 6.32 9.72
C GLU A 87 -7.44 6.34 9.00
N LEU A 88 -6.47 5.56 9.45
CA LEU A 88 -5.14 5.54 8.85
C LEU A 88 -5.19 5.18 7.35
N PRO A 89 -4.33 5.79 6.52
CA PRO A 89 -4.15 5.35 5.14
C PRO A 89 -3.69 3.89 5.08
N LEU A 90 -4.18 3.15 4.09
CA LEU A 90 -3.94 1.72 3.91
C LEU A 90 -3.21 1.45 2.60
N LEU A 91 -2.06 0.78 2.68
CA LEU A 91 -1.43 0.18 1.51
C LEU A 91 -2.14 -1.15 1.24
N LEU A 92 -2.57 -1.37 0.00
CA LEU A 92 -3.27 -2.58 -0.40
C LEU A 92 -2.27 -3.55 -1.06
N ASP A 93 -1.72 -4.47 -0.26
CA ASP A 93 -0.75 -5.49 -0.71
C ASP A 93 -1.44 -6.85 -0.86
N ILE A 94 -1.78 -7.21 -2.09
CA ILE A 94 -2.50 -8.45 -2.42
C ILE A 94 -1.70 -9.26 -3.42
N VAL A 95 -1.56 -10.55 -3.13
CA VAL A 95 -0.62 -11.45 -3.81
C VAL A 95 -0.95 -11.66 -5.30
N SER A 96 -2.22 -11.83 -5.67
CA SER A 96 -2.60 -12.17 -7.05
C SER A 96 -3.37 -11.04 -7.75
N GLU A 97 -3.14 -10.88 -9.05
CA GLU A 97 -3.81 -9.86 -9.86
C GLU A 97 -5.34 -9.97 -9.83
N SER A 98 -5.88 -11.19 -9.89
CA SER A 98 -7.35 -11.39 -9.82
C SER A 98 -7.90 -10.91 -8.47
N ALA A 99 -7.21 -11.23 -7.38
CA ALA A 99 -7.61 -10.77 -6.05
C ALA A 99 -7.41 -9.26 -5.88
N GLN A 100 -6.39 -8.65 -6.50
CA GLN A 100 -6.24 -7.19 -6.53
C GLN A 100 -7.45 -6.53 -7.19
N ILE A 101 -7.85 -7.00 -8.37
CA ILE A 101 -9.00 -6.47 -9.12
C ILE A 101 -10.29 -6.57 -8.29
N GLU A 102 -10.59 -7.75 -7.75
CA GLU A 102 -11.78 -7.97 -6.92
C GLU A 102 -11.78 -7.11 -5.65
N SER A 103 -10.62 -6.93 -5.04
CA SER A 103 -10.49 -6.09 -3.84
C SER A 103 -10.64 -4.61 -4.16
N LEU A 104 -10.15 -4.15 -5.31
CA LEU A 104 -10.35 -2.77 -5.77
C LEU A 104 -11.83 -2.48 -6.03
N ASP A 105 -12.58 -3.43 -6.62
CA ASP A 105 -14.03 -3.30 -6.79
C ASP A 105 -14.73 -3.17 -5.45
N TYR A 106 -14.40 -4.06 -4.51
CA TYR A 106 -14.95 -4.01 -3.15
C TYR A 106 -14.69 -2.66 -2.46
N ILE A 107 -13.45 -2.18 -2.50
CA ILE A 107 -13.04 -0.90 -1.91
C ILE A 107 -13.81 0.27 -2.54
N TYR A 108 -13.98 0.26 -3.85
CA TYR A 108 -14.71 1.28 -4.59
C TYR A 108 -16.20 1.30 -4.20
N GLU A 109 -16.85 0.14 -4.12
CA GLU A 109 -18.24 -0.01 -3.69
C GLU A 109 -18.46 0.47 -2.25
N GLN A 110 -17.47 0.31 -1.37
CA GLN A 110 -17.52 0.77 0.02
C GLN A 110 -17.15 2.26 0.18
N GLY A 111 -16.73 2.95 -0.89
CA GLY A 111 -16.36 4.37 -0.83
C GLY A 111 -15.07 4.67 -0.06
N MET A 112 -14.15 3.70 -0.01
CA MET A 112 -12.90 3.80 0.78
C MET A 112 -11.68 4.25 -0.02
N MET A 113 -11.84 4.56 -1.32
CA MET A 113 -10.72 4.74 -2.25
C MET A 113 -9.75 5.86 -1.84
N ASP A 114 -10.24 6.92 -1.21
CA ASP A 114 -9.43 8.10 -0.84
C ASP A 114 -8.30 7.79 0.15
N ARG A 115 -8.43 6.71 0.94
CA ARG A 115 -7.42 6.29 1.91
C ARG A 115 -6.58 5.10 1.45
N ILE A 116 -6.81 4.61 0.23
CA ILE A 116 -6.10 3.45 -0.31
C ILE A 116 -4.90 3.89 -1.15
N ILE A 117 -3.80 3.20 -0.95
CA ILE A 117 -2.58 3.27 -1.76
C ILE A 117 -2.38 1.88 -2.37
N PHE A 118 -2.47 1.77 -3.69
CA PHE A 118 -2.22 0.49 -4.36
C PHE A 118 -0.76 0.07 -4.21
N ASN A 119 -0.50 -1.07 -3.60
CA ASN A 119 0.84 -1.62 -3.35
C ASN A 119 0.97 -3.00 -4.03
N SER A 120 1.60 -3.08 -5.25
CA SER A 120 2.26 -2.05 -6.01
C SER A 120 2.13 -2.29 -7.52
N LEU A 121 2.36 -1.24 -8.28
CA LEU A 121 2.67 -1.36 -9.70
C LEU A 121 4.15 -1.68 -9.87
N ASN A 122 4.48 -2.65 -10.73
CA ASN A 122 5.84 -3.03 -11.04
C ASN A 122 6.03 -3.16 -12.57
N PRO A 123 7.25 -3.36 -13.09
CA PRO A 123 7.49 -3.45 -14.53
C PRO A 123 6.74 -4.58 -15.25
N HIS A 124 6.19 -5.54 -14.51
CA HIS A 124 5.45 -6.69 -15.05
C HIS A 124 3.93 -6.56 -14.84
N SER A 125 3.47 -5.45 -14.22
CA SER A 125 2.05 -5.19 -14.03
C SER A 125 1.33 -5.14 -15.37
N LYS A 126 0.20 -5.86 -15.46
CA LYS A 126 -0.55 -5.98 -16.71
C LYS A 126 -1.47 -4.78 -16.92
N GLU A 127 -1.82 -4.56 -18.17
CA GLU A 127 -2.75 -3.51 -18.60
C GLU A 127 -4.11 -3.59 -17.90
N THR A 128 -4.54 -4.80 -17.50
CA THR A 128 -5.77 -5.04 -16.76
C THR A 128 -5.80 -4.31 -15.42
N ILE A 129 -4.67 -4.26 -14.69
CA ILE A 129 -4.55 -3.53 -13.44
C ILE A 129 -4.62 -2.01 -13.67
N TYR A 130 -3.90 -1.48 -14.66
CA TYR A 130 -3.95 -0.04 -14.97
C TYR A 130 -5.36 0.42 -15.33
N LYS A 131 -6.08 -0.39 -16.13
CA LYS A 131 -7.49 -0.13 -16.48
C LYS A 131 -8.39 -0.16 -15.25
N LYS A 132 -8.19 -1.13 -14.35
CA LYS A 132 -8.97 -1.23 -13.12
C LYS A 132 -8.72 -0.05 -12.19
N LEU A 133 -7.48 0.37 -11.98
CA LEU A 133 -7.12 1.53 -11.18
C LEU A 133 -7.79 2.82 -11.71
N LYS A 134 -7.83 2.97 -13.02
CA LYS A 134 -8.53 4.09 -13.67
C LYS A 134 -10.03 4.03 -13.45
N GLU A 135 -10.64 2.86 -13.62
CA GLU A 135 -12.08 2.62 -13.45
C GLU A 135 -12.55 2.96 -12.04
N VAL A 136 -11.81 2.51 -11.02
CA VAL A 136 -12.14 2.75 -9.60
C VAL A 136 -11.60 4.09 -9.08
N GLN A 137 -10.99 4.91 -9.93
CA GLN A 137 -10.45 6.23 -9.60
C GLN A 137 -9.42 6.19 -8.45
N CYS A 138 -8.56 5.18 -8.44
CA CYS A 138 -7.47 5.08 -7.47
C CYS A 138 -6.38 6.09 -7.80
N ASN A 139 -6.19 7.08 -6.93
CA ASN A 139 -5.26 8.19 -7.15
C ASN A 139 -3.85 7.94 -6.59
N ASN A 140 -3.68 6.94 -5.74
CA ASN A 140 -2.45 6.72 -5.00
C ASN A 140 -1.88 5.33 -5.31
N ALA A 141 -0.61 5.25 -5.71
CA ALA A 141 0.05 3.97 -5.92
C ALA A 141 1.55 4.03 -5.61
N ILE A 142 2.09 2.88 -5.22
CA ILE A 142 3.53 2.64 -5.13
C ILE A 142 4.03 2.08 -6.47
N LEU A 143 5.09 2.66 -7.00
CA LEU A 143 5.88 2.07 -8.08
C LEU A 143 7.05 1.31 -7.49
N LEU A 144 7.01 -0.02 -7.59
CA LEU A 144 8.07 -0.90 -7.11
C LEU A 144 9.12 -1.09 -8.20
N LEU A 145 10.31 -0.54 -7.99
CA LEU A 145 11.43 -0.61 -8.93
C LEU A 145 12.22 -1.92 -8.78
N HIS A 146 11.49 -3.05 -8.74
CA HIS A 146 12.09 -4.37 -8.68
C HIS A 146 12.14 -5.02 -10.05
N SER A 147 13.35 -5.29 -10.52
CA SER A 147 13.58 -6.05 -11.76
C SER A 147 14.88 -6.81 -11.66
N THR A 148 14.84 -8.09 -12.00
CA THR A 148 16.05 -8.92 -12.09
C THR A 148 17.02 -8.45 -13.16
N LYS A 149 16.55 -7.69 -14.14
CA LYS A 149 17.35 -7.10 -15.23
C LYS A 149 18.04 -5.79 -14.82
N TYR A 150 17.52 -5.08 -13.82
CA TYR A 150 17.96 -3.74 -13.44
C TYR A 150 18.27 -3.67 -11.94
N ILE A 151 19.33 -4.38 -11.54
CA ILE A 151 19.76 -4.43 -10.13
C ILE A 151 20.47 -3.14 -9.72
N LEU A 152 21.16 -2.48 -10.67
CA LEU A 152 21.92 -1.27 -10.39
C LEU A 152 21.01 -0.03 -10.30
N SER A 153 21.32 0.87 -9.38
CA SER A 153 20.59 2.13 -9.16
C SER A 153 20.49 3.00 -10.44
N SER A 154 21.52 3.01 -11.27
CA SER A 154 21.55 3.74 -12.53
C SER A 154 20.47 3.30 -13.54
N ASN A 155 19.95 2.10 -13.39
CA ASN A 155 18.92 1.55 -14.27
C ASN A 155 17.50 1.79 -13.74
N LYS A 156 17.34 2.18 -12.47
CA LYS A 156 16.05 2.48 -11.86
C LYS A 156 15.42 3.74 -12.45
N ASP A 157 16.24 4.70 -12.87
CA ASP A 157 15.75 5.91 -13.58
C ASP A 157 15.06 5.55 -14.90
N ALA A 158 15.61 4.61 -15.66
CA ALA A 158 14.98 4.16 -16.91
C ALA A 158 13.62 3.49 -16.64
N LEU A 159 13.50 2.70 -15.57
CA LEU A 159 12.22 2.11 -15.16
C LEU A 159 11.20 3.19 -14.77
N LEU A 160 11.61 4.21 -14.02
CA LEU A 160 10.73 5.33 -13.66
C LEU A 160 10.23 6.08 -14.89
N GLN A 161 11.10 6.36 -15.85
CA GLN A 161 10.71 7.02 -17.10
C GLN A 161 9.67 6.22 -17.91
N GLU A 162 9.66 4.90 -17.77
CA GLU A 162 8.66 4.03 -18.40
C GLU A 162 7.37 3.93 -17.56
N MET A 163 7.49 3.77 -16.25
CA MET A 163 6.35 3.46 -15.37
C MET A 163 5.52 4.68 -15.02
N ILE A 164 6.13 5.85 -14.81
CA ILE A 164 5.42 7.07 -14.42
C ILE A 164 4.35 7.47 -15.46
N PRO A 165 4.64 7.54 -16.77
CA PRO A 165 3.60 7.89 -17.75
C PRO A 165 2.43 6.92 -17.75
N LYS A 166 2.68 5.61 -17.63
CA LYS A 166 1.62 4.58 -17.55
C LYS A 166 0.73 4.75 -16.32
N ALA A 167 1.34 5.02 -15.17
CA ALA A 167 0.61 5.27 -13.94
C ALA A 167 -0.25 6.55 -14.05
N GLN A 168 0.30 7.62 -14.59
CA GLN A 168 -0.42 8.88 -14.82
C GLN A 168 -1.60 8.71 -15.80
N GLU A 169 -1.42 7.93 -16.87
CA GLU A 169 -2.49 7.60 -17.84
C GLU A 169 -3.62 6.79 -17.16
N ALA A 170 -3.28 5.97 -16.17
CA ALA A 170 -4.24 5.26 -15.33
C ALA A 170 -4.92 6.16 -14.27
N GLY A 171 -4.59 7.45 -14.21
CA GLY A 171 -5.19 8.40 -13.27
C GLY A 171 -4.46 8.52 -11.93
N ILE A 172 -3.31 7.81 -11.74
CA ILE A 172 -2.52 7.91 -10.52
C ILE A 172 -1.84 9.29 -10.47
N SER A 173 -2.26 10.13 -9.53
CA SER A 173 -1.68 11.47 -9.31
C SER A 173 -0.63 11.48 -8.21
N ASN A 174 -0.77 10.62 -7.21
CA ASN A 174 0.12 10.51 -6.06
C ASN A 174 0.99 9.25 -6.19
N ILE A 175 2.16 9.43 -6.77
CA ILE A 175 3.10 8.33 -7.05
C ILE A 175 4.14 8.28 -5.93
N LEU A 176 4.19 7.16 -5.22
CA LEU A 176 5.25 6.81 -4.28
C LEU A 176 6.22 5.83 -4.97
N VAL A 177 7.49 5.91 -4.66
CA VAL A 177 8.50 5.06 -5.30
C VAL A 177 9.18 4.19 -4.27
N ASP A 178 9.08 2.86 -4.45
CA ASP A 178 9.90 1.90 -3.70
C ASP A 178 11.15 1.56 -4.51
N THR A 179 12.28 1.99 -4.00
CA THR A 179 13.60 1.77 -4.63
C THR A 179 14.20 0.41 -4.31
N VAL A 180 13.51 -0.42 -3.55
CA VAL A 180 13.93 -1.78 -3.18
C VAL A 180 15.33 -1.77 -2.53
N VAL A 181 15.42 -1.27 -1.32
CA VAL A 181 16.62 -1.41 -0.49
C VAL A 181 16.46 -2.67 0.37
N ILE A 182 17.19 -3.73 0.01
CA ILE A 182 17.10 -5.03 0.70
C ILE A 182 17.99 -5.04 1.94
N ASP A 183 19.20 -4.44 1.84
CA ASP A 183 20.18 -4.38 2.90
C ASP A 183 21.12 -3.18 2.72
N ILE A 184 22.01 -2.95 3.68
CA ILE A 184 22.99 -1.85 3.62
C ILE A 184 23.87 -1.89 2.36
N PRO A 185 24.35 -3.04 1.84
CA PRO A 185 25.11 -3.10 0.60
C PRO A 185 24.33 -2.70 -0.66
N THR A 186 22.99 -2.64 -0.61
CA THR A 186 22.14 -2.26 -1.76
C THR A 186 21.70 -0.79 -1.75
N LEU A 187 22.20 -0.01 -0.80
CA LEU A 187 21.97 1.44 -0.70
C LEU A 187 22.67 2.26 -1.82
#